data_404f17c5fec10e24d5770dbd43014204
#
_entry.id   404f17c5fec10e24d5770dbd43014204
#
_cell.length_a   1.000
_cell.length_b   1.000
_cell.length_c   1.000
_cell.angle_alpha   90.00
_cell.angle_beta   90.00
_cell.angle_gamma   90.00
#
_symmetry.space_group_name_H-M   'P 1'
#
loop_
_entity.id
_entity.type
_entity.pdbx_description
1 polymer ?
#
loop_
_entity_poly.entity_id
_entity_poly.type
_entity_poly.pdbx_seq_one_letter_code
_entity_poly.pdbx_strand_id
1 'polypeptide(L)' 'MLKVLRITEVMKKTGIAKSTIWLWVSENKFPKPIKLSPRITVWEEEKINLWMNTKIN' A
#
# COMPACT_ATOMS: atom_id res chain seq x y z
N MET A 1 -15.57 9.17 -3.06
CA MET A 1 -15.13 8.28 -4.15
C MET A 1 -13.85 7.57 -3.75
N LEU A 2 -13.77 6.28 -3.98
CA LEU A 2 -12.60 5.49 -3.61
C LEU A 2 -11.42 5.81 -4.53
N LYS A 3 -10.30 6.19 -3.93
CA LYS A 3 -9.08 6.42 -4.69
C LYS A 3 -8.10 5.27 -4.44
N VAL A 4 -7.53 4.73 -5.49
CA VAL A 4 -6.59 3.63 -5.40
C VAL A 4 -5.23 4.03 -5.96
N LEU A 5 -4.18 3.39 -5.45
CA LEU A 5 -2.80 3.68 -5.81
C LEU A 5 -2.12 2.42 -6.33
N ARG A 6 -1.32 2.58 -7.37
CA ARG A 6 -0.46 1.50 -7.85
C ARG A 6 0.79 1.43 -6.97
N ILE A 7 1.53 0.33 -7.09
CA ILE A 7 2.73 0.13 -6.26
C ILE A 7 3.72 1.30 -6.38
N THR A 8 3.89 1.84 -7.57
CA THR A 8 4.80 2.97 -7.77
C THR A 8 4.38 4.20 -6.98
N GLU A 9 3.06 4.45 -6.91
CA GLU A 9 2.53 5.58 -6.16
C GLU A 9 2.63 5.34 -4.66
N VAL A 10 2.43 4.11 -4.23
CA VAL A 10 2.58 3.75 -2.81
C VAL A 10 4.03 3.94 -2.39
N MET A 11 4.97 3.55 -3.23
CA MET A 11 6.40 3.74 -2.96
C MET A 11 6.75 5.22 -2.79
N LYS A 12 6.21 6.07 -3.67
CA LYS A 12 6.44 7.51 -3.59
C LYS A 12 5.84 8.13 -2.34
N LYS A 13 4.64 7.69 -1.99
CA LYS A 13 3.90 8.24 -0.86
C LYS A 13 4.53 7.84 0.47
N THR A 14 4.98 6.61 0.59
CA THR A 14 5.52 6.08 1.84
C THR A 14 7.03 6.16 1.94
N GLY A 15 7.72 6.26 0.82
CA GLY A 15 9.18 6.22 0.79
C GLY A 15 9.76 4.83 1.04
N ILE A 16 8.94 3.80 0.90
CA ILE A 16 9.34 2.41 1.17
C ILE A 16 9.63 1.69 -0.13
N ALA A 17 10.68 0.87 -0.14
CA ALA A 17 11.06 0.11 -1.33
C ALA A 17 10.00 -0.96 -1.65
N LYS A 18 9.88 -1.28 -2.94
CA LYS A 18 8.92 -2.26 -3.43
C LYS A 18 9.04 -3.61 -2.72
N SER A 19 10.26 -4.11 -2.58
CA SER A 19 10.50 -5.40 -1.94
C SER A 19 10.05 -5.40 -0.48
N THR A 20 10.26 -4.28 0.22
CA THR A 20 9.86 -4.14 1.61
C THR A 20 8.34 -4.11 1.73
N ILE A 21 7.66 -3.42 0.81
CA ILE A 21 6.19 -3.37 0.80
C ILE A 21 5.62 -4.78 0.67
N TRP A 22 6.13 -5.56 -0.28
CA TRP A 22 5.64 -6.93 -0.48
C TRP A 22 5.94 -7.84 0.69
N LEU A 23 7.12 -7.68 1.30
CA LEU A 23 7.47 -8.43 2.50
C LEU A 23 6.48 -8.13 3.63
N TRP A 24 6.20 -6.86 3.87
CA TRP A 24 5.29 -6.46 4.94
C TRP A 24 3.85 -6.87 4.67
N VAL A 25 3.43 -6.88 3.41
CA VAL A 25 2.11 -7.40 3.04
C VAL A 25 2.01 -8.87 3.43
N SER A 26 3.05 -9.66 3.14
CA SER A 26 3.05 -11.08 3.48
C SER A 26 3.08 -11.32 4.99
N GLU A 27 3.62 -10.38 5.75
CA GLU A 27 3.71 -10.48 7.21
C GLU A 27 2.52 -9.82 7.92
N ASN A 28 1.54 -9.34 7.17
CA ASN A 28 0.38 -8.62 7.71
C ASN A 28 0.76 -7.32 8.44
N LYS A 29 1.85 -6.69 8.03
CA LYS A 29 2.34 -5.44 8.63
C LYS A 29 2.07 -4.23 7.75
N PHE A 30 1.42 -4.42 6.63
CA PHE A 30 1.10 -3.37 5.67
C PHE A 30 -0.32 -3.58 5.17
N PRO A 31 -1.04 -2.51 4.78
CA PRO A 31 -2.41 -2.68 4.25
C PRO A 31 -2.42 -3.64 3.08
N LYS A 32 -3.43 -4.50 3.05
CA LYS A 32 -3.53 -5.51 2.00
C LYS A 32 -3.94 -4.87 0.68
N PRO A 33 -3.29 -5.26 -0.42
CA PRO A 33 -3.67 -4.75 -1.74
C PRO A 33 -4.97 -5.36 -2.23
N ILE A 34 -5.59 -4.66 -3.18
CA ILE A 34 -6.76 -5.13 -3.88
C ILE A 34 -6.31 -5.56 -5.26
N LYS A 35 -6.59 -6.81 -5.62
CA LYS A 35 -6.20 -7.32 -6.93
C LYS A 35 -7.38 -7.15 -7.88
N LEU A 36 -7.32 -6.13 -8.72
CA LEU A 36 -8.38 -5.83 -9.68
C LEU A 36 -8.38 -6.80 -10.86
N SER A 37 -7.21 -7.28 -11.25
CA SER A 37 -7.06 -8.26 -12.30
C SER A 37 -5.73 -8.98 -12.08
N PRO A 38 -5.42 -10.04 -12.85
CA PRO A 38 -4.15 -10.77 -12.67
C PRO A 38 -2.91 -9.88 -12.76
N ARG A 39 -3.02 -8.73 -13.44
CA ARG A 39 -1.87 -7.83 -13.64
C ARG A 39 -2.01 -6.49 -12.94
N ILE A 40 -3.15 -6.22 -12.31
CA ILE A 40 -3.40 -4.93 -11.69
C ILE A 40 -3.66 -5.10 -10.21
N THR A 41 -2.73 -4.61 -9.41
CA THR A 41 -2.82 -4.63 -7.96
C THR A 41 -2.75 -3.18 -7.48
N VAL A 42 -3.68 -2.80 -6.60
CA VAL A 42 -3.77 -1.44 -6.10
C VAL A 42 -3.98 -1.46 -4.59
N TRP A 43 -3.74 -0.31 -3.96
CA TRP A 43 -4.02 -0.09 -2.54
C TRP A 43 -5.00 1.05 -2.41
N GLU A 44 -5.89 0.95 -1.44
CA GLU A 44 -6.79 2.05 -1.12
C GLU A 44 -5.99 3.17 -0.47
N GLU A 45 -6.04 4.38 -1.04
CA GLU A 45 -5.26 5.51 -0.54
C GLU A 45 -5.58 5.79 0.93
N GLU A 46 -6.85 5.74 1.28
CA GLU A 46 -7.27 6.00 2.65
C GLU A 46 -6.63 5.05 3.65
N LYS A 47 -6.51 3.78 3.29
CA LYS A 47 -5.88 2.80 4.17
C LYS A 47 -4.38 3.04 4.31
N ILE A 48 -3.73 3.49 3.24
CA ILE A 48 -2.32 3.85 3.30
C ILE A 48 -2.14 5.05 4.23
N ASN A 49 -3.00 6.06 4.11
CA ASN A 49 -2.94 7.23 4.96
C ASN A 49 -3.12 6.88 6.44
N LEU A 50 -4.09 6.03 6.75
CA LEU A 50 -4.32 5.58 8.13
C LEU A 50 -3.13 4.80 8.67
N TRP A 51 -2.56 3.93 7.85
CA TRP A 51 -1.39 3.15 8.25
C TRP A 51 -0.21 4.07 8.55
N MET A 52 0.03 5.07 7.70
CA MET A 52 1.12 6.03 7.92
C MET A 52 0.90 6.82 9.21
N ASN A 53 -0.32 7.26 9.46
CA ASN A 53 -0.64 8.00 10.69
C ASN A 53 -0.36 7.19 11.93
N THR A 54 -0.73 5.91 11.92
CA THR A 54 -0.48 5.03 13.07
C THR A 54 1.01 4.82 13.31
N LYS A 55 1.82 4.80 12.25
CA LYS A 55 3.26 4.56 12.38
C LYS A 55 4.03 5.81 12.80
N ILE A 56 3.54 6.98 12.41
CA ILE A 56 4.22 8.24 12.71
C ILE A 56 3.93 8.71 14.13
N ASN A 57 2.75 8.41 14.62
CA ASN A 57 2.37 8.76 16.01
C ASN A 57 2.88 7.68 16.99
#